data_7845a88d7eb11c0e9e803d2647bb56b4
#
_entry.id   7845a88d7eb11c0e9e803d2647bb56b4
#
_cell.length_a   1.000
_cell.length_b   1.000
_cell.length_c   1.000
_cell.angle_alpha   90.00
_cell.angle_beta   90.00
_cell.angle_gamma   90.00
#
_symmetry.space_group_name_H-M   'P 1'
#
loop_
_entity.id
_entity.type
_entity.pdbx_description
1 polymer ?
#
loop_
_entity_poly.entity_id
_entity_poly.type
_entity_poly.pdbx_seq_one_letter_code
_entity_poly.pdbx_strand_id
1 'polypeptide(L)'
;MRSRFGRSLFSFLLTCSLVLAAMSSIPAKDEPKTEGPAFQKLYNGTNLDGWEVFQGDIGAWEAKGELLSCVKEGGGWLKTKKVYSDYVLRLEYKIPAGGNSGVGIRVPPEGAVHQAGMEIQILDDDAPMHKDLKAAQYTGSIYYQAPAKKGAPKPTGEWNTLEITCAGHHVKIVLNGQVINDVQLDKFTEAESPKEYTPLADRPQVGAIALQSHGSRVDFRNIEVQELTKQSKTGLQYYDLKAGDGEVVPPDATVTVHYTGWLTNGKKFDSSRDRGESISFPLNGVIAGWTEGVAGMKVGGRRKLVIPFELAYGERGRAPVIPPRATLIFDVEVLEVK
;
A
#
# COMPACT_ATOMS: atom_id res chain seq x y z
N MET A 1 -83.59 24.24 -40.54
CA MET A 1 -83.86 25.47 -39.74
C MET A 1 -82.62 25.82 -38.95
N ARG A 2 -81.87 26.77 -39.40
CA ARG A 2 -81.43 28.05 -38.80
C ARG A 2 -81.28 27.97 -37.25
N SER A 3 -80.10 28.19 -36.63
CA SER A 3 -79.50 29.53 -36.53
C SER A 3 -78.08 29.49 -36.02
N ARG A 4 -77.32 30.47 -36.44
CA ARG A 4 -75.97 30.89 -36.05
C ARG A 4 -75.98 31.46 -34.64
N PHE A 5 -74.90 31.26 -33.86
CA PHE A 5 -74.36 32.34 -33.04
C PHE A 5 -72.84 32.05 -32.73
N GLY A 6 -72.15 33.12 -32.81
CA GLY A 6 -70.68 33.25 -32.90
C GLY A 6 -69.95 32.98 -31.58
N ARG A 7 -68.69 32.65 -31.78
CA ARG A 7 -67.70 32.48 -30.70
C ARG A 7 -66.63 33.51 -30.81
N SER A 8 -66.60 34.36 -29.81
CA SER A 8 -65.52 35.28 -29.52
C SER A 8 -64.32 34.48 -29.01
N LEU A 9 -63.09 34.66 -29.68
CA LEU A 9 -61.81 34.16 -29.21
C LEU A 9 -61.34 35.10 -28.11
N PHE A 10 -61.17 34.55 -26.88
CA PHE A 10 -60.35 35.16 -25.87
C PHE A 10 -59.01 34.36 -25.83
N SER A 11 -57.95 35.04 -26.31
CA SER A 11 -56.58 34.53 -26.23
C SER A 11 -56.04 34.82 -24.84
N PHE A 12 -55.80 33.77 -24.04
CA PHE A 12 -55.03 33.88 -22.79
C PHE A 12 -53.58 33.57 -23.09
N LEU A 13 -52.76 34.60 -23.11
CA LEU A 13 -51.30 34.49 -23.10
C LEU A 13 -50.85 34.09 -21.68
N LEU A 14 -50.44 32.83 -21.51
CA LEU A 14 -49.82 32.35 -20.31
C LEU A 14 -48.32 32.61 -20.44
N THR A 15 -47.81 33.67 -19.80
CA THR A 15 -46.37 33.95 -19.65
C THR A 15 -45.78 32.97 -18.63
N CYS A 16 -45.09 31.96 -19.13
CA CYS A 16 -44.30 31.05 -18.32
C CYS A 16 -42.98 31.74 -17.95
N SER A 17 -42.91 32.32 -16.75
CA SER A 17 -41.65 32.84 -16.19
C SER A 17 -40.76 31.68 -15.78
N LEU A 18 -39.72 31.42 -16.59
CA LEU A 18 -38.62 30.53 -16.21
C LEU A 18 -37.81 31.18 -15.06
N VAL A 19 -38.01 30.69 -13.84
CA VAL A 19 -37.08 30.95 -12.75
C VAL A 19 -35.86 30.05 -12.94
N LEU A 20 -34.79 30.59 -13.51
CA LEU A 20 -33.47 29.95 -13.51
C LEU A 20 -32.93 29.97 -12.07
N ALA A 21 -33.07 28.88 -11.35
CA ALA A 21 -32.36 28.69 -10.10
C ALA A 21 -30.88 28.53 -10.41
N ALA A 22 -30.11 29.58 -10.16
CA ALA A 22 -28.66 29.50 -10.14
C ALA A 22 -28.22 28.55 -9.03
N MET A 23 -27.93 27.30 -9.36
CA MET A 23 -27.17 26.43 -8.48
C MET A 23 -25.77 27.01 -8.33
N SER A 24 -25.54 27.73 -7.23
CA SER A 24 -24.19 28.08 -6.80
C SER A 24 -23.45 26.79 -6.50
N SER A 25 -22.51 26.40 -7.34
CA SER A 25 -21.53 25.36 -7.06
C SER A 25 -20.74 25.78 -5.82
N ILE A 26 -21.00 25.10 -4.70
CA ILE A 26 -20.13 25.18 -3.53
C ILE A 26 -18.76 24.67 -4.00
N PRO A 27 -17.70 25.46 -3.95
CA PRO A 27 -16.37 24.95 -4.28
C PRO A 27 -16.07 23.81 -3.31
N ALA A 28 -15.66 22.65 -3.85
CA ALA A 28 -15.14 21.55 -3.06
C ALA A 28 -14.05 22.12 -2.16
N LYS A 29 -14.21 21.96 -0.86
CA LYS A 29 -13.22 22.35 0.13
C LYS A 29 -11.95 21.55 -0.25
N ASP A 30 -10.90 22.25 -0.69
CA ASP A 30 -9.59 21.65 -0.88
C ASP A 30 -9.22 20.96 0.43
N GLU A 31 -9.21 19.62 0.42
CA GLU A 31 -8.58 18.88 1.50
C GLU A 31 -7.12 19.33 1.54
N PRO A 32 -6.56 19.65 2.73
CA PRO A 32 -5.17 20.04 2.83
C PRO A 32 -4.33 18.92 2.22
N LYS A 33 -3.68 19.21 1.08
CA LYS A 33 -2.61 18.35 0.55
C LYS A 33 -1.58 18.27 1.65
N THR A 34 -1.56 17.16 2.39
CA THR A 34 -0.44 16.81 3.24
C THR A 34 0.74 16.62 2.29
N GLU A 35 1.61 17.64 2.18
CA GLU A 35 2.87 17.51 1.48
C GLU A 35 3.70 16.49 2.26
N GLY A 36 3.55 15.21 1.88
CA GLY A 36 4.47 14.16 2.29
C GLY A 36 5.87 14.42 1.72
N PRO A 37 6.88 13.67 2.15
CA PRO A 37 8.21 13.77 1.57
C PRO A 37 8.15 13.64 0.04
N ALA A 38 9.05 14.33 -0.68
CA ALA A 38 9.09 14.27 -2.14
C ALA A 38 9.36 12.84 -2.63
N PHE A 39 8.89 12.50 -3.83
CA PHE A 39 9.24 11.25 -4.49
C PHE A 39 10.75 11.18 -4.72
N GLN A 40 11.33 10.02 -4.44
CA GLN A 40 12.74 9.69 -4.64
C GLN A 40 12.86 8.63 -5.73
N LYS A 41 13.79 8.81 -6.66
CA LYS A 41 14.07 7.82 -7.70
C LYS A 41 14.68 6.57 -7.07
N LEU A 42 14.13 5.40 -7.40
CA LEU A 42 14.68 4.10 -7.05
C LEU A 42 15.69 3.59 -8.07
N TYR A 43 15.58 4.03 -9.32
CA TYR A 43 16.54 3.74 -10.37
C TYR A 43 17.29 5.02 -10.79
N ASN A 44 18.62 4.93 -10.83
CA ASN A 44 19.50 6.10 -11.05
C ASN A 44 19.76 6.43 -12.53
N GLY A 45 19.22 5.62 -13.46
CA GLY A 45 19.40 5.80 -14.91
C GLY A 45 20.72 5.26 -15.47
N THR A 46 21.57 4.63 -14.66
CA THR A 46 22.93 4.20 -15.10
C THR A 46 23.26 2.76 -14.77
N ASN A 47 22.93 2.30 -13.55
CA ASN A 47 23.31 0.98 -13.06
C ASN A 47 22.31 0.46 -12.03
N LEU A 48 22.59 -0.73 -11.47
CA LEU A 48 21.74 -1.38 -10.47
C LEU A 48 22.12 -1.04 -9.02
N ASP A 49 22.79 0.09 -8.77
CA ASP A 49 23.06 0.55 -7.40
C ASP A 49 21.74 0.73 -6.64
N GLY A 50 21.71 0.23 -5.40
CA GLY A 50 20.48 0.20 -4.61
C GLY A 50 19.58 -1.02 -4.85
N TRP A 51 19.91 -1.86 -5.84
CA TRP A 51 19.21 -3.08 -6.17
C TRP A 51 20.07 -4.32 -5.95
N GLU A 52 19.43 -5.47 -5.77
CA GLU A 52 20.07 -6.80 -5.70
C GLU A 52 19.14 -7.86 -6.29
N VAL A 53 19.72 -8.92 -6.84
CA VAL A 53 18.93 -10.04 -7.35
C VAL A 53 18.48 -10.93 -6.19
N PHE A 54 17.24 -11.36 -6.28
CA PHE A 54 16.61 -12.29 -5.36
C PHE A 54 16.02 -13.45 -6.15
N GLN A 55 16.53 -14.66 -5.89
CA GLN A 55 16.09 -15.91 -6.54
C GLN A 55 16.25 -15.90 -8.07
N GLY A 56 17.38 -15.39 -8.59
CA GLY A 56 17.61 -15.32 -10.02
C GLY A 56 19.05 -14.97 -10.42
N ASP A 57 19.22 -14.64 -11.69
CA ASP A 57 20.50 -14.26 -12.31
C ASP A 57 20.52 -12.77 -12.64
N ILE A 58 21.57 -12.05 -12.19
CA ILE A 58 21.79 -10.63 -12.47
C ILE A 58 21.89 -10.35 -13.98
N GLY A 59 22.43 -11.28 -14.77
CA GLY A 59 22.55 -11.14 -16.21
C GLY A 59 21.22 -11.15 -16.97
N ALA A 60 20.09 -11.36 -16.28
CA ALA A 60 18.77 -11.20 -16.84
C ALA A 60 18.23 -9.75 -16.72
N TRP A 61 18.99 -8.86 -16.07
CA TRP A 61 18.61 -7.48 -15.85
C TRP A 61 19.56 -6.51 -16.55
N GLU A 62 19.02 -5.55 -17.26
CA GLU A 62 19.76 -4.51 -17.98
C GLU A 62 19.35 -3.12 -17.46
N ALA A 63 20.35 -2.32 -17.11
CA ALA A 63 20.21 -0.90 -16.76
C ALA A 63 20.76 -0.07 -17.94
N LYS A 64 19.90 0.60 -18.70
CA LYS A 64 20.31 1.36 -19.88
C LYS A 64 19.53 2.66 -20.02
N GLY A 65 20.17 3.78 -19.73
CA GLY A 65 19.54 5.08 -19.74
C GLY A 65 18.35 5.09 -18.75
N GLU A 66 17.21 5.58 -19.16
CA GLU A 66 16.02 5.64 -18.30
C GLU A 66 15.35 4.27 -18.07
N LEU A 67 15.79 3.22 -18.76
CA LEU A 67 15.16 1.90 -18.72
C LEU A 67 15.90 0.96 -17.78
N LEU A 68 15.13 0.31 -16.94
CA LEU A 68 15.49 -0.88 -16.19
C LEU A 68 14.68 -2.04 -16.77
N SER A 69 15.34 -3.02 -17.38
CA SER A 69 14.66 -4.06 -18.15
C SER A 69 14.99 -5.45 -17.65
N CYS A 70 14.02 -6.36 -17.59
CA CYS A 70 14.35 -7.77 -17.64
C CYS A 70 14.44 -8.19 -19.12
N VAL A 71 15.53 -8.87 -19.49
CA VAL A 71 15.88 -9.11 -20.92
C VAL A 71 15.89 -10.58 -21.31
N LYS A 72 15.82 -11.47 -20.33
CA LYS A 72 15.77 -12.94 -20.55
C LYS A 72 15.15 -13.66 -19.35
N GLU A 73 14.90 -14.96 -19.53
CA GLU A 73 14.44 -15.84 -18.45
C GLU A 73 15.47 -15.99 -17.32
N GLY A 74 15.04 -16.45 -16.14
CA GLY A 74 15.88 -16.81 -15.02
C GLY A 74 16.29 -15.64 -14.13
N GLY A 75 15.81 -14.41 -14.39
CA GLY A 75 16.15 -13.23 -13.59
C GLY A 75 15.53 -13.20 -12.20
N GLY A 76 14.54 -14.05 -11.92
CA GLY A 76 13.86 -14.07 -10.64
C GLY A 76 13.27 -12.69 -10.31
N TRP A 77 13.74 -12.09 -9.23
CA TRP A 77 13.31 -10.76 -8.81
C TRP A 77 14.53 -9.84 -8.67
N LEU A 78 14.39 -8.60 -9.11
CA LEU A 78 15.32 -7.52 -8.79
C LEU A 78 14.69 -6.68 -7.68
N LYS A 79 15.23 -6.77 -6.47
CA LYS A 79 14.66 -6.08 -5.29
C LYS A 79 15.54 -4.95 -4.80
N THR A 80 14.94 -3.96 -4.14
CA THR A 80 15.67 -2.90 -3.46
C THR A 80 16.43 -3.44 -2.26
N LYS A 81 17.66 -2.94 -2.03
CA LYS A 81 18.44 -3.22 -0.81
C LYS A 81 17.81 -2.58 0.42
N LYS A 82 17.23 -1.38 0.24
CA LYS A 82 16.44 -0.69 1.26
C LYS A 82 15.07 -1.34 1.39
N VAL A 83 14.57 -1.46 2.61
CA VAL A 83 13.21 -1.89 2.92
C VAL A 83 12.32 -0.70 3.22
N TYR A 84 11.03 -0.85 2.92
CA TYR A 84 10.01 0.18 3.03
C TYR A 84 8.83 -0.34 3.83
N SER A 85 8.19 0.53 4.59
CA SER A 85 7.01 0.21 5.40
C SER A 85 5.73 0.75 4.76
N ASP A 86 5.55 2.06 4.83
CA ASP A 86 4.40 2.77 4.32
C ASP A 86 4.86 3.78 3.27
N TYR A 87 4.34 3.64 2.05
CA TYR A 87 4.85 4.37 0.90
C TYR A 87 3.85 4.43 -0.25
N VAL A 88 4.09 5.35 -1.17
CA VAL A 88 3.53 5.34 -2.52
C VAL A 88 4.65 5.01 -3.49
N LEU A 89 4.50 3.94 -4.25
CA LEU A 89 5.39 3.56 -5.36
C LEU A 89 4.74 4.01 -6.66
N ARG A 90 5.50 4.66 -7.52
CA ARG A 90 5.12 4.96 -8.91
C ARG A 90 6.13 4.36 -9.86
N LEU A 91 5.64 3.81 -10.96
CA LEU A 91 6.48 3.35 -12.05
C LEU A 91 5.68 3.32 -13.35
N GLU A 92 6.41 3.25 -14.46
CA GLU A 92 5.82 2.89 -15.74
C GLU A 92 6.41 1.56 -16.20
N TYR A 93 5.56 0.73 -16.82
CA TYR A 93 5.99 -0.53 -17.41
C TYR A 93 5.45 -0.71 -18.83
N LYS A 94 6.18 -1.51 -19.62
CA LYS A 94 5.80 -1.88 -20.97
C LYS A 94 6.09 -3.38 -21.18
N ILE A 95 5.08 -4.14 -21.57
CA ILE A 95 5.18 -5.58 -21.83
C ILE A 95 4.90 -5.93 -23.28
N PRO A 96 5.50 -7.00 -23.82
CA PRO A 96 5.17 -7.54 -25.16
C PRO A 96 3.88 -8.35 -25.13
N ALA A 97 3.42 -8.77 -26.31
CA ALA A 97 2.35 -9.75 -26.45
C ALA A 97 2.72 -11.06 -25.73
N GLY A 98 1.77 -11.60 -24.96
CA GLY A 98 1.96 -12.76 -24.08
C GLY A 98 2.89 -12.48 -22.86
N GLY A 99 3.21 -11.22 -22.60
CA GLY A 99 4.13 -10.82 -21.52
C GLY A 99 3.59 -11.14 -20.13
N ASN A 100 4.49 -11.49 -19.23
CA ASN A 100 4.24 -11.75 -17.81
C ASN A 100 5.36 -11.15 -16.96
N SER A 101 4.99 -10.48 -15.88
CA SER A 101 5.87 -9.85 -14.90
C SER A 101 5.08 -9.53 -13.62
N GLY A 102 5.70 -8.83 -12.68
CA GLY A 102 5.05 -8.41 -11.45
C GLY A 102 5.85 -7.35 -10.69
N VAL A 103 5.18 -6.68 -9.77
CA VAL A 103 5.81 -5.81 -8.77
C VAL A 103 5.65 -6.45 -7.40
N GLY A 104 6.78 -6.80 -6.78
CA GLY A 104 6.82 -7.28 -5.39
C GLY A 104 6.74 -6.10 -4.44
N ILE A 105 5.83 -6.17 -3.47
CA ILE A 105 5.71 -5.20 -2.38
C ILE A 105 5.91 -5.89 -1.03
N ARG A 106 6.57 -5.21 -0.10
CA ARG A 106 6.90 -5.74 1.23
C ARG A 106 7.54 -7.14 1.16
N VAL A 107 8.46 -7.30 0.20
CA VAL A 107 9.16 -8.57 -0.05
C VAL A 107 10.06 -8.89 1.15
N PRO A 108 9.87 -10.05 1.80
CA PRO A 108 10.71 -10.46 2.92
C PRO A 108 12.11 -10.89 2.45
N PRO A 109 13.06 -11.09 3.38
CA PRO A 109 14.40 -11.57 3.04
C PRO A 109 14.43 -12.98 2.47
N GLU A 110 13.44 -13.80 2.78
CA GLU A 110 13.34 -15.22 2.41
C GLU A 110 11.92 -15.59 1.96
N GLY A 111 11.79 -16.71 1.24
CA GLY A 111 10.52 -17.22 0.75
C GLY A 111 10.13 -16.70 -0.63
N ALA A 112 9.14 -17.33 -1.26
CA ALA A 112 8.62 -16.89 -2.56
C ALA A 112 7.82 -15.59 -2.39
N VAL A 113 8.07 -14.60 -3.26
CA VAL A 113 7.46 -13.26 -3.16
C VAL A 113 5.93 -13.32 -3.12
N HIS A 114 5.31 -14.10 -3.98
CA HIS A 114 3.85 -14.25 -4.05
C HIS A 114 3.24 -15.01 -2.86
N GLN A 115 4.03 -15.78 -2.10
CA GLN A 115 3.56 -16.56 -0.95
C GLN A 115 3.84 -15.86 0.38
N ALA A 116 5.00 -15.23 0.53
CA ALA A 116 5.47 -14.65 1.79
C ALA A 116 5.49 -13.11 1.78
N GLY A 117 5.70 -12.49 0.63
CA GLY A 117 5.47 -11.06 0.37
C GLY A 117 4.14 -10.86 -0.37
N MET A 118 4.05 -9.86 -1.21
CA MET A 118 2.90 -9.62 -2.08
C MET A 118 3.37 -9.30 -3.49
N GLU A 119 2.81 -10.00 -4.47
CA GLU A 119 3.04 -9.74 -5.90
C GLU A 119 1.83 -9.03 -6.48
N ILE A 120 2.06 -7.86 -7.08
CA ILE A 120 1.08 -7.15 -7.90
C ILE A 120 1.32 -7.59 -9.33
N GLN A 121 0.37 -8.33 -9.89
CA GLN A 121 0.50 -8.95 -11.21
C GLN A 121 0.59 -7.93 -12.34
N ILE A 122 1.47 -8.19 -13.31
CA ILE A 122 1.56 -7.50 -14.60
C ILE A 122 1.50 -8.56 -15.69
N LEU A 123 0.48 -8.52 -16.56
CA LEU A 123 0.21 -9.56 -17.53
C LEU A 123 -0.35 -8.95 -18.83
N ASP A 124 -0.14 -9.61 -19.96
CA ASP A 124 -0.98 -9.42 -21.14
C ASP A 124 -2.30 -10.17 -20.90
N ASP A 125 -3.27 -9.46 -20.32
CA ASP A 125 -4.55 -10.03 -19.88
C ASP A 125 -5.35 -10.64 -21.02
N ASP A 126 -5.14 -10.16 -22.26
CA ASP A 126 -5.89 -10.57 -23.47
C ASP A 126 -5.18 -11.68 -24.27
N ALA A 127 -3.99 -12.11 -23.84
CA ALA A 127 -3.28 -13.17 -24.52
C ALA A 127 -4.07 -14.49 -24.48
N PRO A 128 -4.20 -15.23 -25.62
CA PRO A 128 -4.95 -16.48 -25.67
C PRO A 128 -4.53 -17.52 -24.62
N MET A 129 -3.24 -17.51 -24.24
CA MET A 129 -2.69 -18.41 -23.22
C MET A 129 -3.13 -18.05 -21.79
N HIS A 130 -3.64 -16.85 -21.55
CA HIS A 130 -4.06 -16.34 -20.23
C HIS A 130 -5.60 -16.36 -20.03
N LYS A 131 -6.38 -16.82 -21.03
CA LYS A 131 -7.85 -16.76 -21.01
C LYS A 131 -8.53 -17.52 -19.86
N ASP A 132 -7.89 -18.59 -19.36
CA ASP A 132 -8.46 -19.49 -18.35
C ASP A 132 -7.88 -19.27 -16.94
N LEU A 133 -7.21 -18.13 -16.70
CA LEU A 133 -6.66 -17.79 -15.39
C LEU A 133 -7.77 -17.44 -14.38
N LYS A 134 -7.49 -17.68 -13.10
CA LYS A 134 -8.37 -17.25 -12.00
C LYS A 134 -8.39 -15.72 -11.89
N ALA A 135 -9.47 -15.17 -11.33
CA ALA A 135 -9.66 -13.71 -11.22
C ALA A 135 -8.46 -12.98 -10.58
N ALA A 136 -7.86 -13.56 -9.53
CA ALA A 136 -6.71 -12.98 -8.83
C ALA A 136 -5.35 -13.26 -9.50
N GLN A 137 -5.32 -13.58 -10.79
CA GLN A 137 -4.11 -13.78 -11.58
C GLN A 137 -3.97 -12.78 -12.74
N TYR A 138 -4.92 -11.85 -12.90
CA TYR A 138 -4.88 -10.78 -13.90
C TYR A 138 -4.19 -9.52 -13.37
N THR A 139 -3.81 -8.65 -14.27
CA THR A 139 -3.08 -7.40 -13.98
C THR A 139 -3.70 -6.60 -12.85
N GLY A 140 -2.87 -6.18 -11.90
CA GLY A 140 -3.24 -5.39 -10.72
C GLY A 140 -3.82 -6.19 -9.56
N SER A 141 -4.00 -7.51 -9.72
CA SER A 141 -4.36 -8.37 -8.58
C SER A 141 -3.20 -8.51 -7.60
N ILE A 142 -3.49 -8.64 -6.31
CA ILE A 142 -2.55 -9.26 -5.39
C ILE A 142 -2.64 -10.75 -5.66
N TYR A 143 -1.59 -11.29 -6.28
CA TYR A 143 -1.56 -12.58 -6.94
C TYR A 143 -2.11 -13.71 -6.07
N TYR A 144 -3.11 -14.44 -6.60
CA TYR A 144 -3.90 -15.49 -5.96
C TYR A 144 -4.74 -15.06 -4.74
N GLN A 145 -4.69 -13.81 -4.29
CA GLN A 145 -5.34 -13.38 -3.05
C GLN A 145 -6.49 -12.40 -3.29
N ALA A 146 -6.23 -11.27 -3.93
CA ALA A 146 -7.22 -10.22 -4.14
C ALA A 146 -7.32 -9.84 -5.62
N PRO A 147 -8.45 -10.14 -6.28
CA PRO A 147 -8.62 -9.82 -7.69
C PRO A 147 -8.75 -8.32 -7.94
N ALA A 148 -8.17 -7.85 -9.04
CA ALA A 148 -8.34 -6.50 -9.53
C ALA A 148 -9.54 -6.37 -10.49
N LYS A 149 -10.01 -5.14 -10.70
CA LYS A 149 -10.94 -4.80 -11.76
C LYS A 149 -10.22 -4.88 -13.10
N LYS A 150 -10.79 -5.58 -14.08
CA LYS A 150 -10.24 -5.73 -15.43
C LYS A 150 -10.42 -4.48 -16.31
N GLY A 151 -9.65 -4.42 -17.41
CA GLY A 151 -9.83 -3.45 -18.48
C GLY A 151 -9.05 -2.14 -18.33
N ALA A 152 -8.16 -2.04 -17.36
CA ALA A 152 -7.32 -0.85 -17.17
C ALA A 152 -5.97 -0.87 -17.93
N PRO A 153 -5.34 -2.05 -18.25
CA PRO A 153 -4.11 -2.05 -19.03
C PRO A 153 -4.32 -1.49 -20.44
N LYS A 154 -3.30 -0.78 -20.94
CA LYS A 154 -3.22 -0.40 -22.36
C LYS A 154 -2.75 -1.59 -23.18
N PRO A 155 -2.92 -1.55 -24.53
CA PRO A 155 -2.42 -2.58 -25.42
C PRO A 155 -0.93 -2.89 -25.20
N THR A 156 -0.53 -4.13 -25.47
CA THR A 156 0.87 -4.56 -25.39
C THR A 156 1.77 -3.68 -26.25
N GLY A 157 2.98 -3.38 -25.77
CA GLY A 157 3.91 -2.44 -26.41
C GLY A 157 3.69 -0.97 -26.03
N GLU A 158 2.62 -0.64 -25.32
CA GLU A 158 2.39 0.71 -24.80
C GLU A 158 2.84 0.84 -23.33
N TRP A 159 3.18 2.06 -22.93
CA TRP A 159 3.55 2.38 -21.55
C TRP A 159 2.32 2.49 -20.65
N ASN A 160 2.29 1.71 -19.59
CA ASN A 160 1.31 1.77 -18.53
C ASN A 160 1.89 2.49 -17.31
N THR A 161 1.11 3.35 -16.67
CA THR A 161 1.45 3.99 -15.38
C THR A 161 0.82 3.20 -14.24
N LEU A 162 1.65 2.77 -13.28
CA LEU A 162 1.23 2.04 -12.10
C LEU A 162 1.58 2.84 -10.84
N GLU A 163 0.60 3.04 -9.97
CA GLU A 163 0.80 3.59 -8.64
C GLU A 163 0.29 2.60 -7.59
N ILE A 164 1.11 2.31 -6.59
CA ILE A 164 0.79 1.39 -5.49
C ILE A 164 0.98 2.15 -4.18
N THR A 165 -0.09 2.31 -3.42
CA THR A 165 -0.05 2.83 -2.05
C THR A 165 -0.06 1.67 -1.06
N CYS A 166 0.91 1.65 -0.15
CA CYS A 166 0.95 0.76 1.01
C CYS A 166 0.89 1.63 2.28
N ALA A 167 -0.17 1.50 3.08
CA ALA A 167 -0.36 2.28 4.31
C ALA A 167 -0.99 1.41 5.40
N GLY A 168 -0.21 0.94 6.36
CA GLY A 168 -0.66 -0.07 7.34
C GLY A 168 -1.15 -1.33 6.63
N HIS A 169 -2.37 -1.75 6.91
CA HIS A 169 -3.04 -2.87 6.21
C HIS A 169 -3.74 -2.47 4.92
N HIS A 170 -3.68 -1.21 4.52
CA HIS A 170 -4.32 -0.75 3.29
C HIS A 170 -3.35 -0.84 2.11
N VAL A 171 -3.79 -1.49 1.03
CA VAL A 171 -3.10 -1.51 -0.27
C VAL A 171 -4.07 -1.03 -1.35
N LYS A 172 -3.66 0.02 -2.06
CA LYS A 172 -4.43 0.58 -3.18
C LYS A 172 -3.58 0.59 -4.44
N ILE A 173 -4.16 0.13 -5.55
CA ILE A 173 -3.48 0.02 -6.84
C ILE A 173 -4.25 0.84 -7.87
N VAL A 174 -3.54 1.77 -8.51
CA VAL A 174 -4.05 2.63 -9.57
C VAL A 174 -3.28 2.33 -10.84
N LEU A 175 -3.97 1.95 -11.90
CA LEU A 175 -3.39 1.68 -13.21
C LEU A 175 -3.99 2.65 -14.22
N ASN A 176 -3.13 3.40 -14.93
CA ASN A 176 -3.54 4.39 -15.91
C ASN A 176 -4.60 5.38 -15.40
N GLY A 177 -4.47 5.80 -14.11
CA GLY A 177 -5.39 6.71 -13.45
C GLY A 177 -6.68 6.08 -12.91
N GLN A 178 -6.88 4.77 -13.09
CA GLN A 178 -8.05 4.04 -12.59
C GLN A 178 -7.71 3.23 -11.34
N VAL A 179 -8.51 3.35 -10.28
CA VAL A 179 -8.39 2.48 -9.10
C VAL A 179 -8.90 1.09 -9.47
N ILE A 180 -7.98 0.13 -9.58
CA ILE A 180 -8.28 -1.26 -9.98
C ILE A 180 -8.29 -2.23 -8.80
N ASN A 181 -7.60 -1.88 -7.71
CA ASN A 181 -7.65 -2.64 -6.47
C ASN A 181 -7.56 -1.70 -5.28
N ASP A 182 -8.32 -1.99 -4.22
CA ASP A 182 -8.38 -1.17 -3.00
C ASP A 182 -8.81 -2.07 -1.84
N VAL A 183 -7.83 -2.59 -1.09
CA VAL A 183 -8.03 -3.67 -0.13
C VAL A 183 -7.47 -3.38 1.25
N GLN A 184 -8.16 -3.91 2.25
CA GLN A 184 -7.70 -4.00 3.63
C GLN A 184 -7.17 -5.41 3.87
N LEU A 185 -5.86 -5.56 4.05
CA LEU A 185 -5.18 -6.85 4.15
C LEU A 185 -5.63 -7.68 5.36
N ASP A 186 -6.00 -7.02 6.46
CA ASP A 186 -6.48 -7.64 7.70
C ASP A 186 -7.81 -8.39 7.54
N LYS A 187 -8.53 -8.18 6.43
CA LYS A 187 -9.73 -8.94 6.08
C LYS A 187 -9.45 -10.27 5.39
N PHE A 188 -8.22 -10.51 4.92
CA PHE A 188 -7.81 -11.73 4.23
C PHE A 188 -7.13 -12.69 5.20
N THR A 189 -7.94 -13.43 5.93
CA THR A 189 -7.52 -14.44 6.91
C THR A 189 -7.34 -15.82 6.27
N GLU A 190 -7.04 -16.86 7.07
CA GLU A 190 -6.89 -18.25 6.58
C GLU A 190 -8.11 -18.74 5.79
N ALA A 191 -9.31 -18.29 6.15
CA ALA A 191 -10.55 -18.71 5.48
C ALA A 191 -10.65 -18.26 4.02
N GLU A 192 -10.04 -17.13 3.68
CA GLU A 192 -10.08 -16.52 2.34
C GLU A 192 -8.81 -16.78 1.53
N SER A 193 -7.75 -17.33 2.12
CA SER A 193 -6.45 -17.55 1.46
C SER A 193 -6.32 -18.99 0.95
N PRO A 194 -5.67 -19.23 -0.23
CA PRO A 194 -5.26 -20.56 -0.62
C PRO A 194 -4.34 -21.20 0.45
N LYS A 195 -4.50 -22.48 0.72
CA LYS A 195 -3.80 -23.17 1.83
C LYS A 195 -2.27 -23.08 1.79
N GLU A 196 -1.69 -22.95 0.60
CA GLU A 196 -0.25 -22.84 0.38
C GLU A 196 0.29 -21.42 0.55
N TYR A 197 -0.56 -20.45 0.82
CA TYR A 197 -0.19 -19.04 0.95
C TYR A 197 -0.36 -18.56 2.38
N THR A 198 0.60 -17.79 2.87
CA THR A 198 0.40 -16.99 4.08
C THR A 198 -0.76 -16.02 3.84
N PRO A 199 -1.77 -15.95 4.70
CA PRO A 199 -2.86 -14.98 4.60
C PRO A 199 -2.33 -13.55 4.52
N LEU A 200 -2.99 -12.66 3.75
CA LEU A 200 -2.53 -11.26 3.64
C LEU A 200 -2.52 -10.54 4.99
N ALA A 201 -3.43 -10.92 5.90
CA ALA A 201 -3.48 -10.37 7.26
C ALA A 201 -2.18 -10.61 8.07
N ASP A 202 -1.47 -11.70 7.77
CA ASP A 202 -0.28 -12.16 8.50
C ASP A 202 1.03 -11.87 7.73
N ARG A 203 0.94 -11.20 6.57
CA ARG A 203 2.14 -10.89 5.77
C ARG A 203 2.93 -9.72 6.33
N PRO A 204 4.24 -9.63 5.95
CA PRO A 204 5.11 -8.56 6.42
C PRO A 204 4.54 -7.16 6.20
N GLN A 205 4.72 -6.30 7.20
CA GLN A 205 4.37 -4.88 7.14
C GLN A 205 5.54 -3.99 6.64
N VAL A 206 6.72 -4.59 6.51
CA VAL A 206 7.97 -3.97 6.04
C VAL A 206 8.66 -4.94 5.11
N GLY A 207 9.28 -4.48 4.04
CA GLY A 207 10.04 -5.31 3.12
C GLY A 207 10.54 -4.55 1.91
N ALA A 208 11.24 -5.25 1.03
CA ALA A 208 11.76 -4.67 -0.20
C ALA A 208 10.64 -4.42 -1.23
N ILE A 209 10.93 -3.54 -2.18
CA ILE A 209 10.18 -3.41 -3.45
C ILE A 209 10.94 -4.22 -4.49
N ALA A 210 10.23 -4.97 -5.33
CA ALA A 210 10.87 -5.83 -6.32
C ALA A 210 10.17 -5.78 -7.69
N LEU A 211 10.92 -6.07 -8.74
CA LEU A 211 10.45 -6.23 -10.12
C LEU A 211 10.71 -7.68 -10.55
N GLN A 212 9.74 -8.31 -11.24
CA GLN A 212 9.82 -9.71 -11.62
C GLN A 212 10.35 -9.88 -13.04
N SER A 213 11.23 -10.89 -13.24
CA SER A 213 11.55 -11.49 -14.52
C SER A 213 10.80 -12.82 -14.67
N HIS A 214 9.91 -12.92 -15.66
CA HIS A 214 9.10 -14.12 -15.91
C HIS A 214 9.13 -14.53 -17.40
N GLY A 215 10.32 -14.59 -17.99
CA GLY A 215 10.52 -15.12 -19.35
C GLY A 215 10.32 -14.13 -20.49
N SER A 216 9.62 -13.03 -20.27
CA SER A 216 9.41 -11.99 -21.27
C SER A 216 10.29 -10.78 -21.01
N ARG A 217 10.71 -10.08 -22.10
CA ARG A 217 11.30 -8.76 -21.92
C ARG A 217 10.24 -7.79 -21.41
N VAL A 218 10.50 -7.18 -20.26
CA VAL A 218 9.66 -6.12 -19.70
C VAL A 218 10.54 -4.91 -19.40
N ASP A 219 10.12 -3.75 -19.86
CA ASP A 219 10.81 -2.48 -19.63
C ASP A 219 10.10 -1.72 -18.52
N PHE A 220 10.87 -1.19 -17.57
CA PHE A 220 10.42 -0.31 -16.49
C PHE A 220 11.15 1.03 -16.56
N ARG A 221 10.46 2.12 -16.20
CA ARG A 221 11.05 3.46 -16.07
C ARG A 221 10.29 4.29 -15.03
N ASN A 222 10.81 5.48 -14.73
CA ASN A 222 10.19 6.42 -13.78
C ASN A 222 9.84 5.74 -12.44
N ILE A 223 10.74 4.87 -11.96
CA ILE A 223 10.54 4.10 -10.73
C ILE A 223 10.87 5.03 -9.56
N GLU A 224 9.83 5.43 -8.83
CA GLU A 224 9.92 6.43 -7.76
C GLU A 224 9.12 5.99 -6.53
N VAL A 225 9.63 6.30 -5.34
CA VAL A 225 8.96 6.03 -4.07
C VAL A 225 8.83 7.31 -3.25
N GLN A 226 7.67 7.48 -2.64
CA GLN A 226 7.43 8.47 -1.60
C GLN A 226 7.17 7.72 -0.29
N GLU A 227 8.09 7.85 0.68
CA GLU A 227 7.89 7.27 1.99
C GLU A 227 6.85 8.09 2.77
N LEU A 228 5.82 7.43 3.26
CA LEU A 228 4.77 8.06 4.07
C LEU A 228 5.14 8.09 5.55
N THR A 229 6.09 7.25 5.96
CA THR A 229 6.61 7.23 7.33
C THR A 229 7.40 8.49 7.64
N LYS A 230 7.16 9.07 8.80
CA LYS A 230 8.03 10.08 9.41
C LYS A 230 9.15 9.38 10.15
N GLN A 231 10.34 9.97 10.15
CA GLN A 231 11.48 9.45 10.89
C GLN A 231 11.95 10.49 11.93
N SER A 232 12.14 10.04 13.15
CA SER A 232 12.71 10.86 14.20
C SER A 232 14.24 10.88 14.17
N LYS A 233 14.87 11.73 14.98
CA LYS A 233 16.33 11.80 15.09
C LYS A 233 16.96 10.54 15.69
N THR A 234 16.21 9.75 16.43
CA THR A 234 16.65 8.49 17.06
C THR A 234 16.58 7.30 16.10
N GLY A 235 15.97 7.49 14.92
CA GLY A 235 15.76 6.42 13.93
C GLY A 235 14.39 5.74 14.03
N LEU A 236 13.55 6.10 15.01
CA LEU A 236 12.17 5.63 15.03
C LEU A 236 11.43 6.10 13.78
N GLN A 237 10.76 5.16 13.09
CA GLN A 237 9.85 5.52 12.01
C GLN A 237 8.41 5.32 12.47
N TYR A 238 7.50 6.22 12.02
CA TYR A 238 6.09 6.11 12.36
C TYR A 238 5.19 6.67 11.25
N TYR A 239 3.97 6.16 11.22
CA TYR A 239 2.93 6.60 10.31
C TYR A 239 1.57 6.63 11.05
N ASP A 240 0.88 7.78 10.97
CA ASP A 240 -0.44 7.95 11.58
C ASP A 240 -1.50 7.29 10.69
N LEU A 241 -1.97 6.10 11.07
CA LEU A 241 -3.04 5.36 10.38
C LEU A 241 -4.40 6.06 10.55
N LYS A 242 -4.59 6.69 11.71
CA LYS A 242 -5.76 7.48 12.05
C LYS A 242 -5.35 8.59 13.01
N ALA A 243 -5.71 9.81 12.71
CA ALA A 243 -5.58 10.90 13.66
C ALA A 243 -6.65 10.76 14.75
N GLY A 244 -6.24 10.88 16.02
CA GLY A 244 -7.19 11.00 17.13
C GLY A 244 -7.69 12.43 17.26
N ASP A 245 -8.82 12.58 17.92
CA ASP A 245 -9.47 13.86 18.21
C ASP A 245 -9.57 14.18 19.72
N GLY A 246 -9.16 13.21 20.57
CA GLY A 246 -9.13 13.36 22.02
C GLY A 246 -7.89 14.07 22.56
N GLU A 247 -7.63 13.88 23.84
CA GLU A 247 -6.51 14.46 24.57
C GLU A 247 -5.15 14.00 24.02
N VAL A 248 -4.16 14.90 24.03
CA VAL A 248 -2.78 14.61 23.63
C VAL A 248 -2.07 13.83 24.71
N VAL A 249 -1.40 12.76 24.36
CA VAL A 249 -0.61 11.92 25.26
C VAL A 249 0.69 12.63 25.67
N PRO A 250 0.88 12.98 26.96
CA PRO A 250 2.15 13.47 27.47
C PRO A 250 3.24 12.38 27.48
N PRO A 251 4.53 12.74 27.47
CA PRO A 251 5.64 11.76 27.43
C PRO A 251 5.72 10.80 28.62
N ASP A 252 5.21 11.19 29.75
CA ASP A 252 5.24 10.47 31.04
C ASP A 252 3.88 9.93 31.49
N ALA A 253 2.87 10.04 30.63
CA ALA A 253 1.51 9.60 30.91
C ALA A 253 1.40 8.09 31.07
N THR A 254 0.37 7.66 31.81
CA THR A 254 -0.15 6.31 31.73
C THR A 254 -1.18 6.24 30.60
N VAL A 255 -0.99 5.31 29.67
CA VAL A 255 -1.89 5.14 28.52
C VAL A 255 -2.58 3.78 28.57
N THR A 256 -3.82 3.74 28.12
CA THR A 256 -4.55 2.50 27.82
C THR A 256 -4.60 2.36 26.28
N VAL A 257 -4.13 1.22 25.78
CA VAL A 257 -3.98 0.99 24.35
C VAL A 257 -4.49 -0.38 23.91
N HIS A 258 -4.88 -0.48 22.64
CA HIS A 258 -4.78 -1.71 21.89
C HIS A 258 -3.54 -1.69 21.01
N TYR A 259 -2.89 -2.84 20.88
CA TYR A 259 -1.75 -2.98 19.97
C TYR A 259 -1.64 -4.38 19.38
N THR A 260 -0.91 -4.48 18.28
CA THR A 260 -0.37 -5.73 17.73
C THR A 260 1.08 -5.49 17.34
N GLY A 261 1.95 -6.45 17.66
CA GLY A 261 3.39 -6.39 17.40
C GLY A 261 3.86 -7.53 16.50
N TRP A 262 4.70 -7.19 15.50
CA TRP A 262 5.29 -8.13 14.54
C TRP A 262 6.80 -7.94 14.43
N LEU A 263 7.47 -9.03 14.06
CA LEU A 263 8.83 -9.00 13.50
C LEU A 263 8.78 -8.58 12.02
N THR A 264 9.93 -8.21 11.46
CA THR A 264 10.04 -7.80 10.05
C THR A 264 9.69 -8.89 9.03
N ASN A 265 9.74 -10.17 9.44
CA ASN A 265 9.32 -11.30 8.62
C ASN A 265 7.79 -11.57 8.66
N GLY A 266 7.01 -10.70 9.30
CA GLY A 266 5.56 -10.82 9.43
C GLY A 266 5.10 -11.64 10.65
N LYS A 267 6.02 -12.33 11.36
CA LYS A 267 5.63 -13.12 12.54
C LYS A 267 5.07 -12.23 13.64
N LYS A 268 3.80 -12.37 13.95
CA LYS A 268 3.16 -11.72 15.11
C LYS A 268 3.71 -12.34 16.39
N PHE A 269 4.16 -11.49 17.31
CA PHE A 269 4.72 -11.93 18.57
C PHE A 269 3.88 -11.55 19.79
N ASP A 270 3.03 -10.54 19.68
CA ASP A 270 2.12 -10.13 20.75
C ASP A 270 0.95 -9.31 20.20
N SER A 271 -0.25 -9.46 20.80
CA SER A 271 -1.43 -8.69 20.43
C SER A 271 -2.41 -8.61 21.59
N SER A 272 -2.72 -7.40 22.04
CA SER A 272 -3.81 -7.15 22.97
C SER A 272 -5.17 -7.36 22.32
N ARG A 273 -5.25 -7.18 20.99
CA ARG A 273 -6.49 -7.39 20.22
C ARG A 273 -6.86 -8.88 20.17
N ASP A 274 -5.87 -9.77 19.97
CA ASP A 274 -6.10 -11.22 19.95
C ASP A 274 -6.56 -11.73 21.33
N ARG A 275 -6.15 -11.08 22.42
CA ARG A 275 -6.62 -11.37 23.79
C ARG A 275 -8.00 -10.77 24.09
N GLY A 276 -8.48 -9.84 23.27
CA GLY A 276 -9.73 -9.12 23.52
C GLY A 276 -9.67 -8.10 24.66
N GLU A 277 -8.48 -7.79 25.17
CA GLU A 277 -8.28 -6.92 26.35
C GLU A 277 -7.25 -5.84 26.05
N SER A 278 -7.61 -4.55 26.28
CA SER A 278 -6.67 -3.44 26.26
C SER A 278 -5.68 -3.53 27.43
N ILE A 279 -4.53 -2.89 27.31
CA ILE A 279 -3.51 -2.85 28.36
C ILE A 279 -3.20 -1.41 28.74
N SER A 280 -2.96 -1.17 30.04
CA SER A 280 -2.56 0.12 30.58
C SER A 280 -1.15 0.04 31.16
N PHE A 281 -0.30 1.03 30.85
CA PHE A 281 1.05 1.14 31.40
C PHE A 281 1.56 2.60 31.33
N PRO A 282 2.50 2.97 32.22
CA PRO A 282 3.20 4.25 32.11
C PRO A 282 4.20 4.20 30.95
N LEU A 283 4.25 5.26 30.13
CA LEU A 283 5.13 5.34 28.96
C LEU A 283 6.63 5.30 29.31
N ASN A 284 7.01 5.70 30.50
CA ASN A 284 8.39 5.60 31.00
C ASN A 284 8.79 4.18 31.46
N GLY A 285 7.85 3.23 31.48
CA GLY A 285 8.08 1.84 31.88
C GLY A 285 8.20 0.85 30.71
N VAL A 286 8.18 1.34 29.46
CA VAL A 286 8.22 0.50 28.24
C VAL A 286 9.49 0.76 27.41
N ILE A 287 9.65 0.07 26.28
CA ILE A 287 10.79 0.30 25.38
C ILE A 287 10.81 1.74 24.85
N ALA A 288 12.01 2.30 24.64
CA ALA A 288 12.20 3.71 24.25
C ALA A 288 11.40 4.10 23.01
N GLY A 289 11.31 3.20 22.02
CA GLY A 289 10.52 3.43 20.81
C GLY A 289 9.01 3.60 21.06
N TRP A 290 8.46 3.01 22.13
CA TRP A 290 7.09 3.27 22.54
C TRP A 290 6.93 4.60 23.26
N THR A 291 7.84 4.89 24.22
CA THR A 291 7.85 6.17 24.91
C THR A 291 7.88 7.34 23.93
N GLU A 292 8.74 7.26 22.92
CA GLU A 292 8.87 8.28 21.89
C GLU A 292 7.68 8.26 20.91
N GLY A 293 7.30 7.07 20.45
CA GLY A 293 6.34 6.91 19.35
C GLY A 293 4.88 7.13 19.74
N VAL A 294 4.52 6.92 21.02
CA VAL A 294 3.15 7.10 21.51
C VAL A 294 2.94 8.50 22.09
N ALA A 295 3.98 9.11 22.63
CA ALA A 295 3.92 10.51 23.05
C ALA A 295 3.51 11.42 21.89
N GLY A 296 2.64 12.39 22.16
CA GLY A 296 2.09 13.29 21.15
C GLY A 296 0.98 12.70 20.26
N MET A 297 0.66 11.42 20.39
CA MET A 297 -0.59 10.90 19.83
C MET A 297 -1.80 11.54 20.55
N LYS A 298 -2.96 11.46 19.91
CA LYS A 298 -4.22 11.82 20.58
C LYS A 298 -5.04 10.57 20.87
N VAL A 299 -5.82 10.59 21.92
CA VAL A 299 -6.82 9.55 22.21
C VAL A 299 -7.75 9.34 21.00
N GLY A 300 -8.05 8.09 20.68
CA GLY A 300 -8.75 7.68 19.46
C GLY A 300 -7.86 7.58 18.21
N GLY A 301 -6.59 7.97 18.32
CA GLY A 301 -5.59 7.86 17.25
C GLY A 301 -5.00 6.46 17.16
N ARG A 302 -4.58 6.08 15.94
CA ARG A 302 -3.89 4.83 15.64
C ARG A 302 -2.63 5.10 14.85
N ARG A 303 -1.50 4.55 15.29
CA ARG A 303 -0.18 4.80 14.72
C ARG A 303 0.58 3.50 14.53
N LYS A 304 1.21 3.37 13.38
CA LYS A 304 2.21 2.34 13.13
C LYS A 304 3.57 2.84 13.54
N LEU A 305 4.31 2.03 14.27
CA LEU A 305 5.69 2.28 14.70
C LEU A 305 6.59 1.22 14.06
N VAL A 306 7.73 1.63 13.51
CA VAL A 306 8.84 0.75 13.12
C VAL A 306 10.02 1.13 14.01
N ILE A 307 10.29 0.27 14.97
CA ILE A 307 11.21 0.54 16.09
C ILE A 307 12.51 -0.22 15.86
N PRO A 308 13.63 0.46 15.57
CA PRO A 308 14.93 -0.19 15.45
C PRO A 308 15.32 -0.84 16.79
N PHE A 309 16.17 -1.85 16.72
CA PHE A 309 16.49 -2.69 17.88
C PHE A 309 17.11 -1.86 19.06
N GLU A 310 17.81 -0.78 18.76
CA GLU A 310 18.40 0.14 19.76
C GLU A 310 17.33 0.79 20.65
N LEU A 311 16.15 1.03 20.11
CA LEU A 311 14.99 1.59 20.81
C LEU A 311 14.02 0.53 21.32
N ALA A 312 14.37 -0.76 21.16
CA ALA A 312 13.57 -1.92 21.54
C ALA A 312 14.30 -2.77 22.59
N TYR A 313 14.70 -3.99 22.24
CA TYR A 313 15.34 -4.94 23.17
C TYR A 313 16.85 -5.13 22.88
N GLY A 314 17.45 -4.25 22.08
CA GLY A 314 18.90 -4.16 21.88
C GLY A 314 19.53 -5.40 21.23
N GLU A 315 20.83 -5.54 21.49
CA GLU A 315 21.68 -6.61 20.94
C GLU A 315 21.24 -8.02 21.38
N ARG A 316 20.57 -8.14 22.53
CA ARG A 316 20.20 -9.45 23.11
C ARG A 316 18.82 -9.93 22.70
N GLY A 317 17.94 -9.02 22.27
CA GLY A 317 16.53 -9.34 22.06
C GLY A 317 15.81 -9.73 23.35
N ARG A 318 14.69 -10.47 23.23
CA ARG A 318 13.91 -11.02 24.35
C ARG A 318 13.48 -12.46 24.03
N ALA A 319 14.38 -13.40 24.28
CA ALA A 319 14.12 -14.82 24.04
C ALA A 319 12.89 -15.30 24.83
N PRO A 320 12.14 -16.31 24.32
CA PRO A 320 12.36 -16.99 23.03
C PRO A 320 11.69 -16.31 21.83
N VAL A 321 11.03 -15.15 22.04
CA VAL A 321 10.07 -14.56 21.09
C VAL A 321 10.71 -13.53 20.19
N ILE A 322 11.56 -12.65 20.74
CA ILE A 322 12.20 -11.56 20.02
C ILE A 322 13.68 -11.86 19.85
N PRO A 323 14.15 -12.08 18.59
CA PRO A 323 15.55 -12.34 18.30
C PRO A 323 16.49 -11.19 18.70
N PRO A 324 17.80 -11.45 18.82
CA PRO A 324 18.80 -10.40 18.90
C PRO A 324 18.68 -9.40 17.74
N ARG A 325 18.88 -8.11 18.01
CA ARG A 325 18.88 -7.00 17.03
C ARG A 325 17.61 -6.92 16.18
N ALA A 326 16.46 -7.33 16.72
CA ALA A 326 15.21 -7.32 15.98
C ALA A 326 14.60 -5.92 15.91
N THR A 327 14.35 -5.44 14.71
CA THR A 327 13.43 -4.32 14.47
C THR A 327 12.01 -4.80 14.73
N LEU A 328 11.24 -4.02 15.48
CA LEU A 328 9.86 -4.34 15.85
C LEU A 328 8.89 -3.42 15.12
N ILE A 329 7.77 -3.99 14.71
CA ILE A 329 6.67 -3.25 14.09
C ILE A 329 5.49 -3.34 15.04
N PHE A 330 4.88 -2.18 15.35
CA PHE A 330 3.67 -2.14 16.15
C PHE A 330 2.59 -1.31 15.44
N ASP A 331 1.37 -1.74 15.58
CA ASP A 331 0.16 -0.97 15.33
C ASP A 331 -0.45 -0.67 16.70
N VAL A 332 -0.51 0.60 17.07
CA VAL A 332 -0.93 1.05 18.39
C VAL A 332 -2.12 2.01 18.28
N GLU A 333 -3.18 1.72 19.00
CA GLU A 333 -4.35 2.60 19.14
C GLU A 333 -4.44 3.07 20.58
N VAL A 334 -4.47 4.39 20.79
CA VAL A 334 -4.63 4.98 22.12
C VAL A 334 -6.11 5.12 22.44
N LEU A 335 -6.54 4.50 23.54
CA LEU A 335 -7.92 4.49 24.01
C LEU A 335 -8.17 5.51 25.11
N GLU A 336 -7.18 5.68 26.02
CA GLU A 336 -7.29 6.55 27.18
C GLU A 336 -5.90 7.04 27.59
N VAL A 337 -5.83 8.21 28.20
CA VAL A 337 -4.63 8.79 28.85
C VAL A 337 -4.97 9.18 30.28
N LYS A 338 -4.02 8.96 31.22
CA LYS A 338 -4.14 9.28 32.66
C LYS A 338 -2.90 9.97 33.16
#